data_b0c48b0dccb2569eeba0a46e2f214b75
#
_entry.id   b0c48b0dccb2569eeba0a46e2f214b75
#
_cell.length_a   1.000
_cell.length_b   1.000
_cell.length_c   1.000
_cell.angle_alpha   90.00
_cell.angle_beta   90.00
_cell.angle_gamma   90.00
#
_symmetry.space_group_name_H-M   'P 1'
#
loop_
_entity.id
_entity.type
_entity.pdbx_description
1 polymer ?
#
loop_
_entity_poly.entity_id
_entity_poly.type
_entity_poly.pdbx_seq_one_letter_code
_entity_poly.pdbx_strand_id
1 'polypeptide(L)'
;MITVPLESRHLSAIAAIEAAQLPNPLNLRNLQELASRPAFRGFIAVPDSSANPMGYVIVLAGGGSADIVSVAVAPELLRRGVATRLLLFALAELAGEGVEEISLEVAVDNAPARALYERLDFREVGRRPGYYRRDRELVDALVMRRTL
;
A
#
# COMPACT_ATOMS: atom_id res chain seq x y z
N MET A 1 16.55 -2.02 9.42
CA MET A 1 15.50 -1.53 8.52
C MET A 1 14.96 -0.20 9.02
N ILE A 2 14.89 0.78 8.17
CA ILE A 2 14.28 2.07 8.47
C ILE A 2 13.19 2.37 7.44
N THR A 3 12.22 3.19 7.83
CA THR A 3 11.15 3.65 6.95
C THR A 3 11.33 5.14 6.70
N VAL A 4 11.34 5.52 5.42
CA VAL A 4 11.58 6.89 4.99
C VAL A 4 10.59 7.29 3.90
N PRO A 5 10.40 8.59 3.64
CA PRO A 5 9.57 9.03 2.53
C PRO A 5 10.08 8.51 1.20
N LEU A 6 9.13 8.19 0.32
CA LEU A 6 9.42 7.75 -1.03
C LEU A 6 9.78 8.96 -1.90
N GLU A 7 10.87 8.83 -2.64
CA GLU A 7 11.35 9.86 -3.56
C GLU A 7 11.31 9.36 -5.00
N SER A 8 11.37 10.27 -5.97
CA SER A 8 11.31 9.93 -7.40
C SER A 8 12.33 8.86 -7.81
N ARG A 9 13.52 8.90 -7.23
CA ARG A 9 14.60 7.93 -7.52
C ARG A 9 14.24 6.50 -7.11
N HIS A 10 13.24 6.30 -6.27
CA HIS A 10 12.80 4.99 -5.80
C HIS A 10 11.76 4.33 -6.73
N LEU A 11 11.14 5.10 -7.62
CA LEU A 11 9.99 4.61 -8.40
C LEU A 11 10.30 3.42 -9.30
N SER A 12 11.49 3.36 -9.89
CA SER A 12 11.88 2.21 -10.72
C SER A 12 11.93 0.91 -9.91
N ALA A 13 12.49 0.96 -8.70
CA ALA A 13 12.56 -0.20 -7.82
C ALA A 13 11.15 -0.63 -7.37
N ILE A 14 10.28 0.35 -7.10
CA ILE A 14 8.87 0.08 -6.74
C ILE A 14 8.14 -0.57 -7.90
N ALA A 15 8.35 -0.10 -9.13
CA ALA A 15 7.75 -0.72 -10.31
C ALA A 15 8.15 -2.20 -10.43
N ALA A 16 9.39 -2.53 -10.09
CA ALA A 16 9.86 -3.92 -10.11
C ALA A 16 9.16 -4.78 -9.04
N ILE A 17 8.93 -4.24 -7.84
CA ILE A 17 8.19 -4.95 -6.78
C ILE A 17 6.73 -5.13 -7.20
N GLU A 18 6.09 -4.09 -7.76
CA GLU A 18 4.73 -4.18 -8.31
C GLU A 18 4.61 -5.32 -9.32
N ALA A 19 5.51 -5.36 -10.28
CA ALA A 19 5.50 -6.38 -11.33
C ALA A 19 5.70 -7.79 -10.77
N ALA A 20 6.48 -7.95 -9.71
CA ALA A 20 6.75 -9.25 -9.10
C ALA A 20 5.61 -9.73 -8.21
N GLN A 21 4.85 -8.83 -7.59
CA GLN A 21 3.93 -9.18 -6.50
C GLN A 21 2.45 -8.98 -6.83
N LEU A 22 2.10 -8.13 -7.79
CA LEU A 22 0.71 -7.77 -8.02
C LEU A 22 0.24 -8.22 -9.40
N PRO A 23 -1.03 -8.68 -9.52
CA PRO A 23 -1.56 -9.17 -10.80
C PRO A 23 -1.77 -8.06 -11.83
N ASN A 24 -2.06 -6.83 -11.37
CA ASN A 24 -2.25 -5.67 -12.24
C ASN A 24 -1.27 -4.56 -11.80
N PRO A 25 0.03 -4.75 -12.06
CA PRO A 25 1.04 -3.87 -11.51
C PRO A 25 1.00 -2.46 -12.13
N LEU A 26 1.25 -1.47 -11.29
CA LEU A 26 1.52 -0.11 -11.74
C LEU A 26 2.91 -0.08 -12.38
N ASN A 27 3.01 0.48 -13.58
CA ASN A 27 4.30 0.64 -14.22
C ASN A 27 4.96 1.96 -13.78
N LEU A 28 6.20 2.20 -14.22
CA LEU A 28 6.94 3.40 -13.85
C LEU A 28 6.16 4.68 -14.22
N ARG A 29 5.55 4.71 -15.39
CA ARG A 29 4.79 5.87 -15.85
C ARG A 29 3.59 6.16 -14.96
N ASN A 30 2.84 5.11 -14.58
CA ASN A 30 1.71 5.23 -13.65
C ASN A 30 2.18 5.76 -12.30
N LEU A 31 3.30 5.26 -11.80
CA LEU A 31 3.87 5.68 -10.52
C LEU A 31 4.33 7.14 -10.56
N GLN A 32 4.95 7.56 -11.65
CA GLN A 32 5.36 8.96 -11.84
C GLN A 32 4.15 9.89 -11.84
N GLU A 33 3.07 9.50 -12.51
CA GLU A 33 1.83 10.26 -12.53
C GLU A 33 1.22 10.37 -11.14
N LEU A 34 1.11 9.27 -10.41
CA LEU A 34 0.62 9.27 -9.03
C LEU A 34 1.48 10.19 -8.14
N ALA A 35 2.79 10.07 -8.23
CA ALA A 35 3.71 10.84 -7.40
C ALA A 35 3.66 12.34 -7.68
N SER A 36 3.10 12.75 -8.82
CA SER A 36 2.93 14.17 -9.15
C SER A 36 1.70 14.80 -8.50
N ARG A 37 0.79 14.00 -7.93
CA ARG A 37 -0.45 14.51 -7.32
C ARG A 37 -0.17 15.10 -5.93
N PRO A 38 -0.79 16.24 -5.59
CA PRO A 38 -0.65 16.83 -4.24
C PRO A 38 -1.08 15.89 -3.12
N ALA A 39 -2.05 15.00 -3.39
CA ALA A 39 -2.55 14.02 -2.41
C ALA A 39 -1.59 12.86 -2.16
N PHE A 40 -0.56 12.70 -2.98
CA PHE A 40 0.35 11.56 -2.90
C PHE A 40 1.17 11.58 -1.61
N ARG A 41 1.19 10.41 -0.93
CA ARG A 41 2.08 10.12 0.19
C ARG A 41 2.66 8.74 -0.04
N GLY A 42 3.96 8.64 -0.04
CA GLY A 42 4.63 7.36 -0.22
C GLY A 42 5.72 7.15 0.80
N PHE A 43 5.88 5.91 1.25
CA PHE A 43 6.91 5.52 2.21
C PHE A 43 7.56 4.24 1.75
N ILE A 44 8.86 4.11 2.01
CA ILE A 44 9.61 2.91 1.68
C ILE A 44 10.32 2.39 2.92
N ALA A 45 10.51 1.08 2.95
CA ALA A 45 11.40 0.45 3.92
C ALA A 45 12.72 0.16 3.22
N VAL A 46 13.82 0.55 3.85
CA VAL A 46 15.16 0.28 3.36
C VAL A 46 15.98 -0.41 4.45
N PRO A 47 16.99 -1.23 4.10
CA PRO A 47 17.78 -1.93 5.13
C PRO A 47 18.49 -0.91 5.99
N ASP A 48 19.36 -0.15 5.69
CA ASP A 48 19.97 0.89 6.48
C ASP A 48 20.10 2.17 5.66
N SER A 49 21.17 2.57 5.21
CA SER A 49 21.31 3.92 4.70
C SER A 49 21.37 4.05 3.17
N SER A 50 21.32 3.00 2.40
CA SER A 50 21.71 3.17 1.01
C SER A 50 21.12 2.29 -0.04
N ALA A 51 20.15 1.46 0.30
CA ALA A 51 19.85 0.40 -0.63
C ALA A 51 18.51 0.53 -1.30
N ASN A 52 18.24 -0.40 -2.16
CA ASN A 52 16.97 -0.54 -2.83
C ASN A 52 15.84 -0.75 -1.82
N PRO A 53 14.65 -0.22 -2.10
CA PRO A 53 13.49 -0.45 -1.24
C PRO A 53 13.21 -1.94 -1.02
N MET A 54 12.95 -2.30 0.22
CA MET A 54 12.51 -3.64 0.61
C MET A 54 11.01 -3.79 0.42
N GLY A 55 10.30 -2.69 0.46
CA GLY A 55 8.87 -2.60 0.31
C GLY A 55 8.44 -1.15 0.31
N TYR A 56 7.15 -0.92 0.07
CA TYR A 56 6.61 0.42 -0.03
C TYR A 56 5.13 0.43 0.31
N VAL A 57 4.63 1.62 0.62
CA VAL A 57 3.19 1.91 0.69
C VAL A 57 2.92 3.23 0.01
N ILE A 58 1.88 3.25 -0.82
CA ILE A 58 1.42 4.45 -1.52
C ILE A 58 0.01 4.78 -1.05
N VAL A 59 -0.20 6.03 -0.70
CA VAL A 59 -1.45 6.54 -0.15
C VAL A 59 -1.83 7.82 -0.87
N LEU A 60 -3.11 8.05 -1.08
CA LEU A 60 -3.66 9.34 -1.51
C LEU A 60 -4.44 9.91 -0.34
N ALA A 61 -4.08 11.11 0.11
CA ALA A 61 -4.66 11.74 1.28
C ALA A 61 -5.24 13.12 0.96
N GLY A 62 -6.40 13.44 1.55
CA GLY A 62 -7.03 14.74 1.41
C GLY A 62 -8.33 14.81 2.19
N GLY A 63 -8.65 16.01 2.70
CA GLY A 63 -9.92 16.24 3.40
C GLY A 63 -10.12 15.42 4.67
N GLY A 64 -9.07 15.09 5.37
CA GLY A 64 -9.16 14.30 6.61
C GLY A 64 -9.26 12.80 6.40
N SER A 65 -9.24 12.31 5.17
CA SER A 65 -9.26 10.88 4.86
C SER A 65 -8.12 10.49 3.93
N ALA A 66 -7.84 9.21 3.86
CA ALA A 66 -6.80 8.68 2.97
C ALA A 66 -7.19 7.31 2.44
N ASP A 67 -6.65 6.97 1.27
CA ASP A 67 -6.83 5.66 0.66
C ASP A 67 -5.47 5.03 0.39
N ILE A 68 -5.26 3.80 0.84
CA ILE A 68 -4.09 3.03 0.46
C ILE A 68 -4.29 2.56 -0.98
N VAL A 69 -3.41 3.02 -1.87
CA VAL A 69 -3.45 2.66 -3.28
C VAL A 69 -2.72 1.34 -3.52
N SER A 70 -1.57 1.18 -2.91
CA SER A 70 -0.76 -0.02 -3.09
C SER A 70 0.20 -0.21 -1.93
N VAL A 71 0.42 -1.45 -1.56
CA VAL A 71 1.44 -1.85 -0.59
C VAL A 71 2.00 -3.19 -1.01
N ALA A 72 3.31 -3.30 -1.06
CA ALA A 72 3.97 -4.57 -1.38
C ALA A 72 5.38 -4.62 -0.80
N VAL A 73 5.87 -5.84 -0.68
CA VAL A 73 7.21 -6.16 -0.18
C VAL A 73 7.92 -7.02 -1.21
N ALA A 74 9.21 -6.82 -1.39
CA ALA A 74 10.00 -7.62 -2.29
C ALA A 74 9.85 -9.12 -1.96
N PRO A 75 9.73 -10.00 -2.98
CA PRO A 75 9.42 -11.42 -2.74
C PRO A 75 10.35 -12.12 -1.75
N GLU A 76 11.64 -11.81 -1.80
CA GLU A 76 12.65 -12.42 -0.92
C GLU A 76 12.55 -11.95 0.53
N LEU A 77 11.72 -10.94 0.80
CA LEU A 77 11.60 -10.34 2.13
C LEU A 77 10.22 -10.54 2.76
N LEU A 78 9.42 -11.39 2.16
CA LEU A 78 8.09 -11.70 2.70
C LEU A 78 8.19 -12.38 4.06
N ARG A 79 7.13 -12.19 4.88
CA ARG A 79 6.98 -12.78 6.22
C ARG A 79 8.03 -12.34 7.23
N ARG A 80 8.62 -11.16 7.03
CA ARG A 80 9.59 -10.58 7.96
C ARG A 80 9.05 -9.34 8.68
N GLY A 81 7.75 -9.09 8.56
CA GLY A 81 7.12 -7.95 9.22
C GLY A 81 7.35 -6.61 8.54
N VAL A 82 7.88 -6.59 7.31
CA VAL A 82 8.15 -5.35 6.58
C VAL A 82 6.87 -4.57 6.30
N ALA A 83 5.83 -5.26 5.80
CA ALA A 83 4.54 -4.63 5.52
C ALA A 83 3.90 -4.02 6.78
N THR A 84 3.95 -4.75 7.89
CA THR A 84 3.43 -4.27 9.17
C THR A 84 4.11 -2.98 9.60
N ARG A 85 5.44 -2.93 9.53
CA ARG A 85 6.21 -1.74 9.90
C ARG A 85 5.93 -0.57 8.99
N LEU A 86 5.84 -0.81 7.67
CA LEU A 86 5.49 0.22 6.71
C LEU A 86 4.13 0.83 7.00
N LEU A 87 3.13 -0.03 7.22
CA LEU A 87 1.77 0.42 7.49
C LEU A 87 1.68 1.18 8.82
N LEU A 88 2.30 0.69 9.87
CA LEU A 88 2.31 1.39 11.16
C LEU A 88 2.97 2.77 11.03
N PHE A 89 4.07 2.87 10.31
CA PHE A 89 4.73 4.15 10.06
C PHE A 89 3.81 5.09 9.29
N ALA A 90 3.21 4.62 8.20
CA ALA A 90 2.31 5.41 7.37
C ALA A 90 1.10 5.91 8.19
N LEU A 91 0.50 5.04 8.99
CA LEU A 91 -0.64 5.42 9.84
C LEU A 91 -0.26 6.53 10.82
N ALA A 92 0.92 6.44 11.44
CA ALA A 92 1.40 7.47 12.36
C ALA A 92 1.64 8.80 11.65
N GLU A 93 2.27 8.78 10.49
CA GLU A 93 2.53 9.99 9.69
C GLU A 93 1.22 10.65 9.25
N LEU A 94 0.27 9.86 8.77
CA LEU A 94 -1.03 10.38 8.33
C LEU A 94 -1.84 10.96 9.49
N ALA A 95 -1.82 10.32 10.64
CA ALA A 95 -2.47 10.85 11.84
C ALA A 95 -1.86 12.20 12.23
N GLY A 96 -0.54 12.33 12.13
CA GLY A 96 0.16 13.59 12.37
C GLY A 96 -0.21 14.70 11.39
N GLU A 97 -0.66 14.35 10.18
CA GLU A 97 -1.14 15.31 9.19
C GLU A 97 -2.62 15.67 9.37
N GLY A 98 -3.31 15.07 10.34
CA GLY A 98 -4.73 15.32 10.57
C GLY A 98 -5.67 14.38 9.83
N VAL A 99 -5.18 13.29 9.25
CA VAL A 99 -6.02 12.26 8.66
C VAL A 99 -6.77 11.53 9.78
N GLU A 100 -8.09 11.44 9.66
CA GLU A 100 -8.95 10.83 10.67
C GLU A 100 -9.33 9.39 10.35
N GLU A 101 -9.36 9.02 9.07
CA GLU A 101 -9.67 7.66 8.65
C GLU A 101 -8.89 7.28 7.41
N ILE A 102 -8.60 5.99 7.27
CA ILE A 102 -7.91 5.45 6.12
C ILE A 102 -8.62 4.18 5.63
N SER A 103 -8.78 4.08 4.32
CA SER A 103 -9.48 2.97 3.67
C SER A 103 -8.56 2.25 2.69
N LEU A 104 -8.92 1.03 2.37
CA LEU A 104 -8.25 0.23 1.34
C LEU A 104 -9.25 -0.73 0.72
N GLU A 105 -8.85 -1.30 -0.41
CA GLU A 105 -9.58 -2.39 -1.04
C GLU A 105 -8.65 -3.61 -1.12
N VAL A 106 -9.21 -4.78 -0.83
CA VAL A 106 -8.47 -6.04 -0.85
C VAL A 106 -9.34 -7.12 -1.45
N ALA A 107 -8.76 -8.00 -2.27
CA ALA A 107 -9.51 -9.11 -2.84
C ALA A 107 -10.05 -10.02 -1.74
N VAL A 108 -11.31 -10.45 -1.87
CA VAL A 108 -11.98 -11.29 -0.85
C VAL A 108 -11.21 -12.57 -0.55
N ASP A 109 -10.49 -13.10 -1.52
CA ASP A 109 -9.73 -14.34 -1.40
C ASP A 109 -8.26 -14.14 -1.00
N ASN A 110 -7.84 -12.90 -0.78
CA ASN A 110 -6.48 -12.63 -0.32
C ASN A 110 -6.41 -12.72 1.21
N ALA A 111 -6.44 -13.95 1.72
CA ALA A 111 -6.47 -14.21 3.15
C ALA A 111 -5.27 -13.61 3.93
N PRO A 112 -4.02 -13.72 3.44
CA PRO A 112 -2.88 -13.14 4.15
C PRO A 112 -2.99 -11.61 4.29
N ALA A 113 -3.39 -10.91 3.24
CA ALA A 113 -3.55 -9.46 3.29
C ALA A 113 -4.69 -9.05 4.22
N ARG A 114 -5.83 -9.73 4.14
CA ARG A 114 -6.96 -9.48 5.04
C ARG A 114 -6.56 -9.64 6.49
N ALA A 115 -5.82 -10.71 6.81
CA ALA A 115 -5.35 -10.96 8.17
C ALA A 115 -4.40 -9.85 8.65
N LEU A 116 -3.50 -9.38 7.77
CA LEU A 116 -2.61 -8.26 8.08
C LEU A 116 -3.40 -7.00 8.43
N TYR A 117 -4.38 -6.64 7.60
CA TYR A 117 -5.17 -5.44 7.83
C TYR A 117 -6.04 -5.55 9.08
N GLU A 118 -6.63 -6.71 9.33
CA GLU A 118 -7.41 -6.95 10.55
C GLU A 118 -6.54 -6.79 11.81
N ARG A 119 -5.31 -7.28 11.78
CA ARG A 119 -4.36 -7.09 12.91
C ARG A 119 -4.01 -5.62 13.13
N LEU A 120 -4.13 -4.79 12.10
CA LEU A 120 -3.90 -3.35 12.20
C LEU A 120 -5.20 -2.57 12.42
N ASP A 121 -6.23 -3.24 12.90
CA ASP A 121 -7.53 -2.65 13.25
C ASP A 121 -8.34 -2.10 12.07
N PHE A 122 -8.04 -2.54 10.86
CA PHE A 122 -8.95 -2.30 9.73
C PHE A 122 -10.15 -3.24 9.83
N ARG A 123 -11.33 -2.72 9.53
CA ARG A 123 -12.58 -3.48 9.55
C ARG A 123 -13.29 -3.38 8.22
N GLU A 124 -13.99 -4.44 7.84
CA GLU A 124 -14.80 -4.44 6.63
C GLU A 124 -15.96 -3.45 6.78
N VAL A 125 -16.08 -2.53 5.81
CA VAL A 125 -17.17 -1.54 5.77
C VAL A 125 -18.00 -1.66 4.50
N GLY A 126 -17.56 -2.45 3.53
CA GLY A 126 -18.30 -2.62 2.29
C GLY A 126 -17.67 -3.64 1.38
N ARG A 127 -18.27 -3.83 0.23
CA ARG A 127 -17.81 -4.78 -0.79
C ARG A 127 -18.07 -4.19 -2.18
N ARG A 128 -17.11 -4.40 -3.08
CA ARG A 128 -17.26 -4.04 -4.49
C ARG A 128 -17.30 -5.31 -5.33
N PRO A 129 -18.48 -5.73 -5.81
CA PRO A 129 -18.59 -6.95 -6.63
C PRO A 129 -17.81 -6.84 -7.92
N GLY A 130 -17.08 -7.91 -8.27
CA GLY A 130 -16.37 -8.02 -9.54
C GLY A 130 -15.30 -6.94 -9.77
N TYR A 131 -14.69 -6.42 -8.73
CA TYR A 131 -13.76 -5.30 -8.80
C TYR A 131 -12.44 -5.66 -9.47
N TYR A 132 -11.89 -6.84 -9.14
CA TYR A 132 -10.65 -7.33 -9.72
C TYR A 132 -10.93 -8.31 -10.85
N ARG A 133 -10.13 -8.22 -11.90
CA ARG A 133 -10.18 -9.20 -12.99
C ARG A 133 -8.94 -10.11 -12.88
N ARG A 134 -9.20 -11.42 -12.77
CA ARG A 134 -8.15 -12.45 -12.81
C ARG A 134 -8.49 -13.42 -13.92
N ASP A 135 -7.68 -13.44 -14.97
CA ASP A 135 -7.93 -14.28 -16.13
C ASP A 135 -9.36 -14.06 -16.67
N ARG A 136 -10.23 -15.04 -16.50
CA ARG A 136 -11.64 -14.96 -16.94
C ARG A 136 -12.62 -14.77 -15.79
N GLU A 137 -12.11 -14.63 -14.57
CA GLU A 137 -12.94 -14.51 -13.38
C GLU A 137 -12.92 -13.08 -12.83
N LEU A 138 -14.05 -12.68 -12.27
CA LEU A 138 -14.15 -11.44 -11.52
C LEU A 138 -14.10 -11.79 -10.04
N VAL A 139 -13.31 -11.06 -9.30
CA VAL A 139 -13.13 -11.24 -7.86
C VAL A 139 -13.60 -10.00 -7.14
N ASP A 140 -14.43 -10.18 -6.12
CA ASP A 140 -14.93 -9.07 -5.31
C ASP A 140 -13.81 -8.45 -4.48
N ALA A 141 -13.92 -7.16 -4.22
CA ALA A 141 -13.07 -6.47 -3.26
C ALA A 141 -13.84 -6.22 -1.97
N LEU A 142 -13.15 -6.42 -0.85
CA LEU A 142 -13.61 -5.90 0.44
C LEU A 142 -13.08 -4.49 0.58
N VAL A 143 -13.93 -3.58 1.03
CA VAL A 143 -13.51 -2.23 1.42
C VAL A 143 -13.29 -2.29 2.93
N MET A 144 -12.09 -1.99 3.37
CA MET A 144 -11.72 -1.98 4.78
C MET A 144 -11.33 -0.58 5.22
N ARG A 145 -11.63 -0.25 6.45
CA ARG A 145 -11.37 1.10 6.99
C ARG A 145 -10.87 1.03 8.41
N ARG A 146 -10.01 1.96 8.74
CA ARG A 146 -9.55 2.19 10.11
C ARG A 146 -9.68 3.67 10.46
N THR A 147 -10.16 3.94 11.66
CA THR A 147 -10.13 5.28 12.26
C THR A 147 -8.76 5.50 12.91
N LEU A 148 -8.19 6.67 12.68
CA LEU A 148 -6.89 7.04 13.22
C LEU A 148 -7.02 7.89 14.48
#